data_f0892059c41bb862e85c7dccb4a67646
#
_entry.id   f0892059c41bb862e85c7dccb4a67646
#
_cell.length_a   1.000
_cell.length_b   1.000
_cell.length_c   1.000
_cell.angle_alpha   90.00
_cell.angle_beta   90.00
_cell.angle_gamma   90.00
#
_symmetry.space_group_name_H-M   'P 1'
#
loop_
_entity.id
_entity.type
_entity.pdbx_description
1 polymer ?
#
loop_
_entity_poly.entity_id
_entity_poly.type
_entity_poly.pdbx_seq_one_letter_code
_entity_poly.pdbx_strand_id
1 'polypeptide(L)'
;KKLGAKRAKLYEELRTRFQQEGDHQALERAHALLDEAQNLSMGDRERLFGFLEGSSKMILVEPDALLTEAAKMPGLDGQKMSKSYNNTIALRESADSVTRKIRTMQTDPARVRRTDAGDPEKCPVWQFHLVYSDESTRQWVQQGCRSAGIGCIECKHPVIDAVLKEQEPMHERAQTYIDDPTLVRNIIADGCERAKKLATETMRDVREAIGLNY
;
A
#
# COMPACT_ATOMS: atom_id res chain seq x y z
N LYS A 1 -19.44 1.59 -4.77
CA LYS A 1 -19.15 2.58 -3.70
C LYS A 1 -19.33 4.03 -4.20
N LYS A 2 -18.81 4.41 -5.39
CA LYS A 2 -18.86 5.78 -5.94
C LYS A 2 -20.29 6.27 -6.26
N LEU A 3 -21.21 5.39 -6.64
CA LEU A 3 -22.62 5.71 -6.89
C LEU A 3 -23.45 5.93 -5.61
N GLY A 4 -22.97 5.46 -4.45
CA GLY A 4 -23.76 5.38 -3.23
C GLY A 4 -24.77 4.22 -3.24
N ALA A 5 -25.12 3.67 -2.07
CA ALA A 5 -25.87 2.43 -1.96
C ALA A 5 -27.27 2.47 -2.64
N LYS A 6 -28.00 3.58 -2.50
CA LYS A 6 -29.34 3.72 -3.11
C LYS A 6 -29.31 3.74 -4.63
N ARG A 7 -28.36 4.53 -5.21
CA ARG A 7 -28.21 4.63 -6.68
C ARG A 7 -27.66 3.34 -7.27
N ALA A 8 -26.73 2.68 -6.57
CA ALA A 8 -26.20 1.39 -7.01
C ALA A 8 -27.31 0.32 -7.09
N LYS A 9 -28.19 0.25 -6.09
CA LYS A 9 -29.32 -0.68 -6.10
C LYS A 9 -30.28 -0.39 -7.26
N LEU A 10 -30.65 0.88 -7.45
CA LEU A 10 -31.52 1.29 -8.57
C LEU A 10 -30.88 0.99 -9.92
N TYR A 11 -29.58 1.22 -10.08
CA TYR A 11 -28.85 0.89 -11.29
C TYR A 11 -28.90 -0.63 -11.60
N GLU A 12 -28.70 -1.48 -10.61
CA GLU A 12 -28.78 -2.94 -10.76
C GLU A 12 -30.20 -3.40 -11.14
N GLU A 13 -31.24 -2.81 -10.54
CA GLU A 13 -32.64 -3.10 -10.89
C GLU A 13 -32.95 -2.71 -12.34
N LEU A 14 -32.52 -1.52 -12.77
CA LEU A 14 -32.71 -1.03 -14.14
C LEU A 14 -31.93 -1.88 -15.16
N ARG A 15 -30.70 -2.26 -14.85
CA ARG A 15 -29.90 -3.16 -15.67
C ARG A 15 -30.57 -4.52 -15.85
N THR A 16 -31.04 -5.12 -14.76
CA THR A 16 -31.72 -6.42 -14.79
C THR A 16 -32.98 -6.37 -15.69
N ARG A 17 -33.77 -5.34 -15.59
CA ARG A 17 -34.96 -5.14 -16.43
C ARG A 17 -34.58 -4.98 -17.89
N PHE A 18 -33.56 -4.19 -18.19
CA PHE A 18 -33.11 -4.06 -19.59
C PHE A 18 -32.55 -5.38 -20.12
N GLN A 19 -31.66 -6.04 -19.41
CA GLN A 19 -30.99 -7.25 -19.89
C GLN A 19 -31.89 -8.49 -19.93
N GLN A 20 -32.87 -8.60 -19.05
CA GLN A 20 -33.74 -9.78 -18.97
C GLN A 20 -35.10 -9.58 -19.72
N GLU A 21 -35.63 -8.36 -19.68
CA GLU A 21 -36.95 -8.04 -20.19
C GLU A 21 -36.94 -7.21 -21.49
N GLY A 22 -35.74 -6.70 -21.89
CA GLY A 22 -35.59 -5.80 -23.03
C GLY A 22 -36.21 -4.41 -22.82
N ASP A 23 -36.35 -3.97 -21.55
CA ASP A 23 -36.97 -2.69 -21.21
C ASP A 23 -36.06 -1.50 -21.57
N HIS A 24 -36.26 -0.92 -22.75
CA HIS A 24 -35.51 0.23 -23.23
C HIS A 24 -35.70 1.50 -22.35
N GLN A 25 -36.85 1.65 -21.68
CA GLN A 25 -37.07 2.76 -20.74
C GLN A 25 -36.19 2.59 -19.48
N ALA A 26 -35.95 1.36 -19.04
CA ALA A 26 -35.01 1.08 -17.98
C ALA A 26 -33.56 1.43 -18.39
N LEU A 27 -33.19 1.18 -19.65
CA LEU A 27 -31.89 1.57 -20.20
C LEU A 27 -31.72 3.10 -20.16
N GLU A 28 -32.67 3.87 -20.68
CA GLU A 28 -32.62 5.34 -20.68
C GLU A 28 -32.53 5.91 -19.26
N ARG A 29 -33.27 5.35 -18.31
CA ARG A 29 -33.22 5.76 -16.90
C ARG A 29 -31.89 5.43 -16.25
N ALA A 30 -31.27 4.31 -16.61
CA ALA A 30 -29.97 3.94 -16.09
C ALA A 30 -28.87 4.87 -16.64
N HIS A 31 -28.94 5.26 -17.92
CA HIS A 31 -28.06 6.27 -18.52
C HIS A 31 -28.20 7.60 -17.80
N ALA A 32 -29.41 8.11 -17.61
CA ALA A 32 -29.65 9.36 -16.88
C ALA A 32 -29.10 9.31 -15.44
N LEU A 33 -29.27 8.18 -14.75
CA LEU A 33 -28.73 7.97 -13.40
C LEU A 33 -27.19 8.07 -13.35
N LEU A 34 -26.51 7.57 -14.39
CA LEU A 34 -25.05 7.63 -14.50
C LEU A 34 -24.56 9.03 -14.87
N ASP A 35 -25.31 9.74 -15.72
CA ASP A 35 -24.98 11.11 -16.13
C ASP A 35 -25.15 12.13 -14.99
N GLU A 36 -26.16 11.95 -14.15
CA GLU A 36 -26.37 12.76 -12.95
C GLU A 36 -25.36 12.51 -11.83
N ALA A 37 -24.60 11.42 -11.90
CA ALA A 37 -23.65 11.04 -10.85
C ALA A 37 -22.35 11.88 -10.94
N GLN A 38 -22.25 12.93 -10.12
CA GLN A 38 -21.11 13.87 -10.10
C GLN A 38 -19.77 13.23 -9.67
N ASN A 39 -19.82 12.11 -8.94
CA ASN A 39 -18.63 11.46 -8.38
C ASN A 39 -18.04 10.36 -9.26
N LEU A 40 -18.53 10.20 -10.48
CA LEU A 40 -18.01 9.23 -11.45
C LEU A 40 -17.00 9.91 -12.38
N SER A 41 -15.82 9.29 -12.54
CA SER A 41 -14.91 9.65 -13.61
C SER A 41 -15.47 9.24 -14.97
N MET A 42 -14.93 9.78 -16.06
CA MET A 42 -15.33 9.41 -17.42
C MET A 42 -15.15 7.92 -17.66
N GLY A 43 -14.03 7.33 -17.23
CA GLY A 43 -13.80 5.88 -17.34
C GLY A 43 -14.75 5.03 -16.48
N ASP A 44 -15.17 5.51 -15.30
CA ASP A 44 -16.19 4.81 -14.50
C ASP A 44 -17.53 4.79 -15.22
N ARG A 45 -17.93 5.88 -15.89
CA ARG A 45 -19.17 5.97 -16.65
C ARG A 45 -19.16 5.03 -17.85
N GLU A 46 -18.11 5.05 -18.65
CA GLU A 46 -17.94 4.16 -19.81
C GLU A 46 -18.04 2.68 -19.43
N ARG A 47 -17.41 2.29 -18.32
CA ARG A 47 -17.51 0.92 -17.80
C ARG A 47 -18.92 0.56 -17.36
N LEU A 48 -19.61 1.47 -16.68
CA LEU A 48 -20.98 1.23 -16.23
C LEU A 48 -21.95 1.20 -17.43
N PHE A 49 -21.73 2.01 -18.46
CA PHE A 49 -22.50 1.93 -19.70
C PHE A 49 -22.28 0.58 -20.42
N GLY A 50 -21.02 0.16 -20.60
CA GLY A 50 -20.74 -1.14 -21.21
C GLY A 50 -21.33 -2.32 -20.42
N PHE A 51 -21.29 -2.24 -19.08
CA PHE A 51 -21.91 -3.25 -18.21
C PHE A 51 -23.44 -3.26 -18.29
N LEU A 52 -24.05 -2.09 -18.43
CA LEU A 52 -25.49 -1.92 -18.62
C LEU A 52 -25.97 -2.56 -19.94
N GLU A 53 -25.26 -2.32 -21.03
CA GLU A 53 -25.59 -2.83 -22.36
C GLU A 53 -25.25 -4.31 -22.54
N GLY A 54 -24.65 -4.96 -21.54
CA GLY A 54 -24.27 -6.36 -21.59
C GLY A 54 -23.06 -6.66 -22.48
N SER A 55 -22.40 -5.60 -22.98
CA SER A 55 -21.24 -5.70 -23.86
C SER A 55 -19.93 -5.95 -23.13
N SER A 56 -19.89 -5.82 -21.78
CA SER A 56 -18.69 -6.01 -20.99
C SER A 56 -18.85 -7.10 -19.93
N LYS A 57 -18.21 -8.24 -20.17
CA LYS A 57 -17.91 -9.23 -19.13
C LYS A 57 -16.79 -8.67 -18.27
N MET A 58 -17.00 -8.53 -16.96
CA MET A 58 -15.92 -8.15 -16.05
C MET A 58 -14.95 -9.34 -15.91
N ILE A 59 -13.81 -9.25 -16.57
CA ILE A 59 -12.77 -10.29 -16.53
C ILE A 59 -11.83 -10.07 -15.37
N LEU A 60 -11.46 -8.82 -15.11
CA LEU A 60 -10.58 -8.42 -14.02
C LEU A 60 -11.28 -7.45 -13.10
N VAL A 61 -11.17 -7.69 -11.79
CA VAL A 61 -11.63 -6.75 -10.76
C VAL A 61 -10.62 -5.61 -10.66
N GLU A 62 -11.09 -4.37 -10.70
CA GLU A 62 -10.24 -3.20 -10.49
C GLU A 62 -9.79 -3.14 -9.01
N PRO A 63 -8.48 -3.22 -8.72
CA PRO A 63 -8.00 -3.20 -7.36
C PRO A 63 -8.02 -1.78 -6.78
N ASP A 64 -8.41 -1.67 -5.52
CA ASP A 64 -8.25 -0.45 -4.72
C ASP A 64 -6.98 -0.54 -3.87
N ALA A 65 -6.34 0.60 -3.64
CA ALA A 65 -5.18 0.67 -2.77
C ALA A 65 -5.59 0.58 -1.29
N LEU A 66 -5.02 -0.37 -0.56
CA LEU A 66 -5.08 -0.42 0.90
C LEU A 66 -3.80 0.21 1.46
N LEU A 67 -3.92 1.41 2.01
CA LEU A 67 -2.79 2.14 2.59
C LEU A 67 -2.88 2.08 4.11
N THR A 68 -1.71 1.94 4.75
CA THR A 68 -1.56 2.14 6.19
C THR A 68 -1.45 3.64 6.51
N GLU A 69 -1.56 4.01 7.79
CA GLU A 69 -1.34 5.39 8.26
C GLU A 69 0.05 5.90 7.86
N ALA A 70 1.06 5.03 7.84
CA ALA A 70 2.41 5.31 7.38
C ALA A 70 2.61 4.96 5.89
N ALA A 71 1.79 5.51 5.01
CA ALA A 71 1.84 5.24 3.57
C ALA A 71 3.19 5.56 2.90
N LYS A 72 4.00 6.40 3.54
CA LYS A 72 5.35 6.78 3.07
C LYS A 72 6.32 6.80 4.25
N MET A 73 7.30 5.89 4.25
CA MET A 73 8.41 5.92 5.21
C MET A 73 9.58 6.72 4.64
N PRO A 74 10.20 7.62 5.43
CA PRO A 74 11.43 8.30 5.03
C PRO A 74 12.60 7.33 5.02
N GLY A 75 13.51 7.51 4.06
CA GLY A 75 14.82 6.86 4.05
C GLY A 75 15.81 7.53 4.98
N LEU A 76 17.05 7.03 4.97
CA LEU A 76 18.14 7.51 5.84
C LEU A 76 18.50 8.98 5.60
N ASP A 77 18.20 9.48 4.41
CA ASP A 77 18.42 10.86 3.93
C ASP A 77 17.20 11.78 4.11
N GLY A 78 16.14 11.27 4.73
CA GLY A 78 14.88 11.99 4.93
C GLY A 78 13.95 12.05 3.72
N GLN A 79 14.38 11.55 2.54
CA GLN A 79 13.52 11.41 1.37
C GLN A 79 12.71 10.10 1.44
N LYS A 80 11.81 9.87 0.50
CA LYS A 80 11.07 8.60 0.42
C LYS A 80 12.05 7.43 0.34
N MET A 81 11.88 6.43 1.22
CA MET A 81 12.69 5.21 1.20
C MET A 81 12.60 4.50 -0.15
N SER A 82 13.74 4.25 -0.78
CA SER A 82 13.84 3.62 -2.10
C SER A 82 15.15 2.85 -2.27
N LYS A 83 15.07 1.65 -2.84
CA LYS A 83 16.27 0.86 -3.17
C LYS A 83 17.21 1.59 -4.13
N SER A 84 16.66 2.32 -5.10
CA SER A 84 17.45 3.09 -6.08
C SER A 84 18.22 4.26 -5.46
N TYR A 85 17.80 4.76 -4.32
CA TYR A 85 18.50 5.83 -3.59
C TYR A 85 19.47 5.30 -2.54
N ASN A 86 19.52 3.99 -2.34
CA ASN A 86 20.35 3.34 -1.31
C ASN A 86 20.14 3.90 0.11
N ASN A 87 18.93 4.40 0.39
CA ASN A 87 18.53 5.00 1.66
C ASN A 87 17.62 4.10 2.49
N THR A 88 17.63 2.79 2.23
CA THR A 88 16.73 1.80 2.82
C THR A 88 17.35 1.09 4.02
N ILE A 89 16.47 0.59 4.90
CA ILE A 89 16.76 -0.46 5.87
C ILE A 89 16.12 -1.74 5.32
N ALA A 90 16.94 -2.76 5.04
CA ALA A 90 16.44 -4.02 4.50
C ALA A 90 15.87 -4.91 5.62
N LEU A 91 14.82 -5.70 5.32
CA LEU A 91 14.19 -6.60 6.30
C LEU A 91 15.16 -7.67 6.85
N ARG A 92 16.16 -8.05 6.07
CA ARG A 92 17.17 -9.06 6.45
C ARG A 92 18.55 -8.45 6.71
N GLU A 93 18.58 -7.20 7.10
CA GLU A 93 19.83 -6.52 7.44
C GLU A 93 20.30 -6.93 8.85
N SER A 94 21.61 -7.01 9.05
CA SER A 94 22.14 -7.35 10.39
C SER A 94 21.81 -6.28 11.42
N ALA A 95 21.65 -6.67 12.68
CA ALA A 95 21.34 -5.76 13.78
C ALA A 95 22.35 -4.60 13.89
N ASP A 96 23.65 -4.87 13.68
CA ASP A 96 24.69 -3.85 13.70
C ASP A 96 24.52 -2.84 12.56
N SER A 97 24.14 -3.32 11.36
CA SER A 97 23.91 -2.44 10.22
C SER A 97 22.68 -1.56 10.42
N VAL A 98 21.56 -2.13 10.89
CA VAL A 98 20.33 -1.40 11.24
C VAL A 98 20.64 -0.32 12.29
N THR A 99 21.30 -0.71 13.36
CA THR A 99 21.70 0.20 14.44
C THR A 99 22.52 1.37 13.89
N ARG A 100 23.56 1.09 13.12
CA ARG A 100 24.42 2.11 12.51
C ARG A 100 23.62 3.03 11.59
N LYS A 101 22.78 2.49 10.73
CA LYS A 101 21.94 3.24 9.79
C LYS A 101 21.00 4.19 10.50
N ILE A 102 20.24 3.73 11.49
CA ILE A 102 19.32 4.59 12.24
C ILE A 102 20.11 5.65 13.02
N ARG A 103 21.23 5.29 13.66
CA ARG A 103 22.07 6.26 14.37
C ARG A 103 22.56 7.40 13.49
N THR A 104 22.95 7.10 12.24
CA THR A 104 23.44 8.08 11.26
C THR A 104 22.35 8.73 10.43
N MET A 105 21.10 8.25 10.50
CA MET A 105 19.96 8.81 9.79
C MET A 105 19.82 10.32 10.05
N GLN A 106 19.48 11.07 9.01
CA GLN A 106 19.24 12.51 9.08
C GLN A 106 18.16 12.85 10.11
N THR A 107 18.37 13.94 10.82
CA THR A 107 17.42 14.50 11.79
C THR A 107 16.97 15.89 11.34
N ASP A 108 16.25 16.62 12.20
CA ASP A 108 15.86 18.00 11.90
C ASP A 108 17.12 18.85 11.56
N PRO A 109 17.20 19.41 10.33
CA PRO A 109 18.36 20.20 9.90
C PRO A 109 18.58 21.47 10.72
N ALA A 110 17.54 22.01 11.36
CA ALA A 110 17.62 23.19 12.20
C ALA A 110 18.34 22.90 13.53
N ARG A 111 18.41 21.63 13.94
CA ARG A 111 19.05 21.21 15.17
C ARG A 111 20.51 20.79 14.94
N VAL A 112 21.42 21.75 15.00
CA VAL A 112 22.85 21.54 14.75
C VAL A 112 23.58 21.08 16.04
N ARG A 113 23.22 21.66 17.19
CA ARG A 113 23.84 21.34 18.50
C ARG A 113 22.83 20.62 19.38
N ARG A 114 23.35 19.87 20.39
CA ARG A 114 22.47 19.20 21.36
C ARG A 114 21.61 20.20 22.16
N THR A 115 22.08 21.41 22.34
CA THR A 115 21.40 22.50 23.04
C THR A 115 20.33 23.21 22.20
N ASP A 116 20.28 22.96 20.91
CA ASP A 116 19.28 23.57 20.03
C ASP A 116 17.95 22.85 20.19
N ALA A 117 16.86 23.61 20.29
CA ALA A 117 15.53 23.06 20.24
C ALA A 117 15.26 22.50 18.84
N GLY A 118 14.65 21.33 18.76
CA GLY A 118 14.25 20.71 17.50
C GLY A 118 12.74 20.74 17.28
N ASP A 119 12.35 20.47 16.06
CA ASP A 119 10.96 20.30 15.66
C ASP A 119 10.73 18.83 15.21
N PRO A 120 10.05 18.00 16.01
CA PRO A 120 9.77 16.62 15.61
C PRO A 120 9.10 16.52 14.27
N GLU A 121 8.18 17.43 13.92
CA GLU A 121 7.41 17.38 12.66
C GLU A 121 8.29 17.56 11.41
N LYS A 122 9.46 18.17 11.56
CA LYS A 122 10.46 18.33 10.49
C LYS A 122 11.54 17.25 10.49
N CYS A 123 11.52 16.37 11.50
CA CYS A 123 12.53 15.33 11.68
C CYS A 123 12.07 14.02 11.03
N PRO A 124 12.82 13.45 10.04
CA PRO A 124 12.47 12.16 9.44
C PRO A 124 12.33 11.02 10.45
N VAL A 125 13.10 11.05 11.55
CA VAL A 125 13.04 10.05 12.64
C VAL A 125 11.66 10.05 13.33
N TRP A 126 10.96 11.18 13.35
CA TRP A 126 9.62 11.26 13.92
C TRP A 126 8.62 10.32 13.24
N GLN A 127 8.72 10.14 11.92
CA GLN A 127 7.87 9.21 11.18
C GLN A 127 8.09 7.75 11.65
N PHE A 128 9.31 7.41 12.06
CA PHE A 128 9.56 6.10 12.67
C PHE A 128 8.93 6.00 14.08
N HIS A 129 8.97 7.06 14.87
CA HIS A 129 8.27 7.06 16.16
C HIS A 129 6.75 6.90 16.03
N LEU A 130 6.14 7.48 15.01
CA LEU A 130 4.70 7.31 14.75
C LEU A 130 4.32 5.84 14.46
N VAL A 131 5.25 5.05 13.92
CA VAL A 131 5.03 3.63 13.60
C VAL A 131 5.47 2.72 14.75
N TYR A 132 6.65 2.98 15.32
CA TYR A 132 7.34 2.03 16.20
C TYR A 132 7.27 2.36 17.69
N SER A 133 6.82 3.54 18.08
CA SER A 133 6.80 3.95 19.48
C SER A 133 5.37 4.03 20.03
N ASP A 134 5.24 3.69 21.30
CA ASP A 134 4.01 3.92 22.06
C ASP A 134 3.79 5.41 22.35
N GLU A 135 2.61 5.73 22.84
CA GLU A 135 2.23 7.11 23.12
C GLU A 135 3.13 7.79 24.16
N SER A 136 3.56 7.06 25.19
CA SER A 136 4.45 7.60 26.24
C SER A 136 5.82 7.98 25.68
N THR A 137 6.38 7.14 24.83
CA THR A 137 7.65 7.40 24.15
C THR A 137 7.52 8.58 23.18
N ARG A 138 6.41 8.67 22.43
CA ARG A 138 6.15 9.79 21.52
C ARG A 138 6.07 11.12 22.27
N GLN A 139 5.38 11.17 23.40
CA GLN A 139 5.29 12.37 24.25
C GLN A 139 6.67 12.75 24.82
N TRP A 140 7.44 11.78 25.30
CA TRP A 140 8.80 12.01 25.78
C TRP A 140 9.70 12.60 24.67
N VAL A 141 9.62 12.05 23.45
CA VAL A 141 10.36 12.57 22.30
C VAL A 141 9.95 13.98 21.94
N GLN A 142 8.65 14.26 21.87
CA GLN A 142 8.15 15.59 21.52
C GLN A 142 8.60 16.65 22.54
N GLN A 143 8.43 16.38 23.82
CA GLN A 143 8.83 17.30 24.89
C GLN A 143 10.33 17.48 24.93
N GLY A 144 11.08 16.37 24.90
CA GLY A 144 12.53 16.38 24.98
C GLY A 144 13.20 17.02 23.77
N CYS A 145 12.66 16.82 22.57
CA CYS A 145 13.17 17.44 21.33
C CYS A 145 12.96 18.95 21.35
N ARG A 146 11.74 19.41 21.64
CA ARG A 146 11.38 20.84 21.66
C ARG A 146 12.07 21.63 22.77
N SER A 147 12.37 21.00 23.89
CA SER A 147 13.09 21.62 25.01
C SER A 147 14.61 21.45 24.94
N ALA A 148 15.16 20.78 23.93
CA ALA A 148 16.55 20.32 23.90
C ALA A 148 16.94 19.41 25.08
N GLY A 149 15.96 18.80 25.74
CA GLY A 149 16.14 17.93 26.89
C GLY A 149 16.77 16.58 26.56
N ILE A 150 16.58 16.08 25.34
CA ILE A 150 17.15 14.81 24.86
C ILE A 150 18.06 15.02 23.65
N GLY A 151 19.06 14.15 23.49
CA GLY A 151 19.92 14.12 22.29
C GLY A 151 19.30 13.35 21.14
N CYS A 152 19.68 13.67 19.88
CA CYS A 152 19.16 12.95 18.70
C CYS A 152 19.52 11.45 18.72
N ILE A 153 20.68 11.07 19.24
CA ILE A 153 21.07 9.66 19.39
C ILE A 153 20.20 8.96 20.44
N GLU A 154 19.96 9.63 21.56
CA GLU A 154 19.10 9.15 22.63
C GLU A 154 17.66 8.94 22.14
N CYS A 155 17.12 9.91 21.39
CA CYS A 155 15.84 9.83 20.73
C CYS A 155 15.71 8.59 19.81
N LYS A 156 16.77 8.21 19.10
CA LYS A 156 16.76 7.09 18.14
C LYS A 156 16.78 5.69 18.79
N HIS A 157 17.18 5.55 20.06
CA HIS A 157 17.27 4.24 20.70
C HIS A 157 15.96 3.47 20.71
N PRO A 158 14.81 4.04 21.14
CA PRO A 158 13.54 3.31 21.11
C PRO A 158 13.15 2.81 19.71
N VAL A 159 13.48 3.57 18.67
CA VAL A 159 13.23 3.15 17.28
C VAL A 159 14.13 1.99 16.89
N ILE A 160 15.42 2.04 17.25
CA ILE A 160 16.36 0.94 16.98
C ILE A 160 15.87 -0.33 17.63
N ASP A 161 15.54 -0.27 18.92
CA ASP A 161 15.09 -1.43 19.69
C ASP A 161 13.81 -2.04 19.12
N ALA A 162 12.84 -1.19 18.72
CA ALA A 162 11.58 -1.65 18.13
C ALA A 162 11.79 -2.28 16.75
N VAL A 163 12.61 -1.70 15.89
CA VAL A 163 12.93 -2.26 14.56
C VAL A 163 13.65 -3.60 14.69
N LEU A 164 14.64 -3.70 15.57
CA LEU A 164 15.35 -4.96 15.81
C LEU A 164 14.43 -6.05 16.34
N LYS A 165 13.57 -5.71 17.30
CA LYS A 165 12.57 -6.62 17.85
C LYS A 165 11.59 -7.13 16.77
N GLU A 166 11.18 -6.26 15.84
CA GLU A 166 10.31 -6.67 14.72
C GLU A 166 11.04 -7.59 13.73
N GLN A 167 12.33 -7.33 13.48
CA GLN A 167 13.12 -8.13 12.54
C GLN A 167 13.52 -9.51 13.07
N GLU A 168 13.66 -9.68 14.38
CA GLU A 168 14.08 -10.95 15.00
C GLU A 168 13.26 -12.15 14.51
N PRO A 169 11.92 -12.20 14.62
CA PRO A 169 11.13 -13.32 14.13
C PRO A 169 11.15 -13.46 12.60
N MET A 170 11.48 -12.39 11.87
CA MET A 170 11.67 -12.48 10.42
C MET A 170 12.98 -13.19 10.08
N HIS A 171 14.06 -12.90 10.81
CA HIS A 171 15.35 -13.57 10.65
C HIS A 171 15.25 -15.06 11.00
N GLU A 172 14.59 -15.39 12.09
CA GLU A 172 14.37 -16.79 12.50
C GLU A 172 13.63 -17.57 11.42
N ARG A 173 12.52 -17.04 10.87
CA ARG A 173 11.77 -17.67 9.78
C ARG A 173 12.59 -17.79 8.49
N ALA A 174 13.43 -16.78 8.20
CA ALA A 174 14.25 -16.79 7.01
C ALA A 174 15.34 -17.86 7.03
N GLN A 175 15.81 -18.27 8.21
CA GLN A 175 16.90 -19.25 8.35
C GLN A 175 16.59 -20.57 7.65
N THR A 176 15.39 -21.10 7.79
CA THR A 176 14.96 -22.32 7.10
C THR A 176 15.14 -22.26 5.58
N TYR A 177 14.88 -21.11 4.99
CA TYR A 177 15.00 -20.93 3.54
C TYR A 177 16.44 -20.64 3.09
N ILE A 178 17.26 -20.09 3.99
CA ILE A 178 18.70 -19.87 3.75
C ILE A 178 19.42 -21.21 3.75
N ASP A 179 19.08 -22.09 4.68
CA ASP A 179 19.72 -23.38 4.89
C ASP A 179 19.30 -24.41 3.80
N ASP A 180 18.10 -24.27 3.23
CA ASP A 180 17.61 -25.15 2.16
C ASP A 180 17.21 -24.39 0.88
N PRO A 181 18.17 -24.08 0.00
CA PRO A 181 17.87 -23.46 -1.31
C PRO A 181 17.00 -24.33 -2.22
N THR A 182 16.93 -25.64 -1.99
CA THR A 182 16.08 -26.56 -2.76
C THR A 182 14.62 -26.36 -2.40
N LEU A 183 14.32 -26.20 -1.11
CA LEU A 183 12.98 -25.81 -0.65
C LEU A 183 12.49 -24.53 -1.35
N VAL A 184 13.35 -23.51 -1.44
CA VAL A 184 13.00 -22.24 -2.11
C VAL A 184 12.67 -22.47 -3.59
N ARG A 185 13.49 -23.26 -4.31
CA ARG A 185 13.22 -23.59 -5.72
C ARG A 185 11.90 -24.33 -5.91
N ASN A 186 11.59 -25.28 -5.02
CA ASN A 186 10.34 -26.05 -5.08
C ASN A 186 9.13 -25.13 -4.83
N ILE A 187 9.19 -24.23 -3.85
CA ILE A 187 8.14 -23.25 -3.58
C ILE A 187 7.89 -22.33 -4.80
N ILE A 188 8.98 -21.89 -5.44
CA ILE A 188 8.88 -21.06 -6.65
C ILE A 188 8.25 -21.86 -7.80
N ALA A 189 8.67 -23.10 -8.04
CA ALA A 189 8.13 -23.96 -9.11
C ALA A 189 6.63 -24.18 -8.93
N ASP A 190 6.19 -24.58 -7.72
CA ASP A 190 4.79 -24.78 -7.39
C ASP A 190 3.98 -23.46 -7.53
N GLY A 191 4.53 -22.37 -7.04
CA GLY A 191 3.93 -21.04 -7.20
C GLY A 191 3.77 -20.62 -8.66
N CYS A 192 4.76 -20.89 -9.51
CA CYS A 192 4.70 -20.64 -10.95
C CYS A 192 3.62 -21.47 -11.65
N GLU A 193 3.48 -22.76 -11.29
CA GLU A 193 2.41 -23.61 -11.83
C GLU A 193 1.02 -23.07 -11.49
N ARG A 194 0.78 -22.72 -10.23
CA ARG A 194 -0.49 -22.14 -9.79
C ARG A 194 -0.78 -20.80 -10.47
N ALA A 195 0.20 -19.93 -10.53
CA ALA A 195 0.07 -18.63 -11.21
C ALA A 195 -0.21 -18.79 -12.71
N LYS A 196 0.49 -19.72 -13.38
CA LYS A 196 0.29 -20.02 -14.81
C LYS A 196 -1.14 -20.52 -15.06
N LYS A 197 -1.68 -21.39 -14.20
CA LYS A 197 -3.07 -21.86 -14.34
C LYS A 197 -4.06 -20.70 -14.30
N LEU A 198 -3.99 -19.86 -13.26
CA LEU A 198 -4.88 -18.69 -13.12
C LEU A 198 -4.72 -17.70 -14.29
N ALA A 199 -3.48 -17.41 -14.67
CA ALA A 199 -3.19 -16.50 -15.77
C ALA A 199 -3.71 -17.06 -17.11
N THR A 200 -3.63 -18.36 -17.35
CA THR A 200 -4.12 -18.99 -18.57
C THR A 200 -5.65 -18.89 -18.67
N GLU A 201 -6.37 -19.11 -17.58
CA GLU A 201 -7.83 -18.96 -17.53
C GLU A 201 -8.24 -17.50 -17.80
N THR A 202 -7.59 -16.55 -17.13
CA THR A 202 -7.84 -15.12 -17.34
C THR A 202 -7.52 -14.70 -18.79
N MET A 203 -6.39 -15.13 -19.32
CA MET A 203 -5.99 -14.79 -20.69
C MET A 203 -6.89 -15.40 -21.75
N ARG A 204 -7.48 -16.57 -21.50
CA ARG A 204 -8.51 -17.12 -22.38
C ARG A 204 -9.70 -16.17 -22.47
N ASP A 205 -10.22 -15.74 -21.33
CA ASP A 205 -11.36 -14.83 -21.27
C ASP A 205 -11.04 -13.46 -21.91
N VAL A 206 -9.83 -12.94 -21.69
CA VAL A 206 -9.37 -11.69 -22.34
C VAL A 206 -9.32 -11.86 -23.86
N ARG A 207 -8.70 -12.93 -24.37
CA ARG A 207 -8.60 -13.18 -25.81
C ARG A 207 -9.98 -13.32 -26.47
N GLU A 208 -10.88 -14.05 -25.82
CA GLU A 208 -12.27 -14.18 -26.29
C GLU A 208 -12.94 -12.80 -26.38
N ALA A 209 -12.81 -11.96 -25.35
CA ALA A 209 -13.41 -10.62 -25.30
C ALA A 209 -12.88 -9.66 -26.39
N ILE A 210 -11.61 -9.80 -26.79
CA ILE A 210 -11.00 -8.97 -27.84
C ILE A 210 -11.01 -9.63 -29.22
N GLY A 211 -11.67 -10.80 -29.37
CA GLY A 211 -11.81 -11.50 -30.66
C GLY A 211 -10.57 -12.24 -31.14
N LEU A 212 -9.61 -12.54 -30.27
CA LEU A 212 -8.37 -13.30 -30.57
C LEU A 212 -8.51 -14.77 -30.18
N ASN A 213 -9.32 -15.51 -30.91
CA ASN A 213 -9.61 -16.93 -30.66
C ASN A 213 -8.67 -17.85 -31.47
N TYR A 214 -7.37 -17.89 -31.14
CA TYR A 214 -6.39 -18.84 -31.70
C TYR A 214 -5.49 -19.44 -30.64
#